data_3862655e195bec21eaab8b88b063789b
#
_entry.id   3862655e195bec21eaab8b88b063789b
#
_cell.length_a   1.000
_cell.length_b   1.000
_cell.length_c   1.000
_cell.angle_alpha   90.00
_cell.angle_beta   90.00
_cell.angle_gamma   90.00
#
_symmetry.space_group_name_H-M   'P 1'
#
loop_
_entity.id
_entity.type
_entity.pdbx_description
1 polymer ?
#
loop_
_entity_poly.entity_id
_entity_poly.type
_entity_poly.pdbx_seq_one_letter_code
_entity_poly.pdbx_strand_id
1 'polypeptide(L)'
;MDMQEKIIKDEILEKMSLKNAFTILNDNLYAMLNDEEQGFCNELQNFCLELNPRIDKSKDVYVLFPELGKGGYIQRINKWRDFTPYGMKKEILTALHLSILDPQLELARLASGILCGNPTFHYYHHGGESDEIYKVQDELISGQKIGCIGITEPERGSDAVNMTTECSKTDDGVIFNGEKVFTTNGPKADYFCCYGVYDTSVPRKSMVQAMIKRDFGVETKRLKINSVPRVHIAHTFLNNIKVPKDYILADDGEGYLRLFEGLVPERLGIMGSGTGICWGALIYAIIYANLRRQFGQQIIKYQGVGFTLADLLSQTTAATSLALQAATIYDEKVLFAEKKNAAAEKWVAGVSSQGKYILSKLTHTVCYEVQQQMGGISVVSDNTPVDEFMDTSKIEEVIGGARNIQLFIIQNSLRRYQNIL
;
A
#
# COMPACT_ATOMS: atom_id res chain seq x y z
N MET A 1 -31.59 22.55 12.79
CA MET A 1 -30.30 22.72 13.50
C MET A 1 -30.06 21.42 14.23
N ASP A 2 -29.39 20.47 13.56
CA ASP A 2 -29.04 19.23 14.20
C ASP A 2 -28.01 19.53 15.32
N MET A 3 -28.44 19.29 16.56
CA MET A 3 -27.50 19.26 17.69
C MET A 3 -26.65 18.01 17.52
N GLN A 4 -25.48 18.13 16.83
CA GLN A 4 -24.42 17.16 16.99
C GLN A 4 -24.05 17.17 18.48
N GLU A 5 -24.28 16.07 19.16
CA GLU A 5 -23.86 15.89 20.55
C GLU A 5 -22.34 16.03 20.61
N LYS A 6 -21.87 17.18 21.08
CA LYS A 6 -20.43 17.43 21.25
C LYS A 6 -19.93 16.64 22.44
N ILE A 7 -19.30 15.51 22.16
CA ILE A 7 -18.78 14.58 23.17
C ILE A 7 -17.47 15.12 23.81
N ILE A 8 -16.74 16.00 23.09
CA ILE A 8 -15.54 16.68 23.59
C ILE A 8 -15.66 18.17 23.43
N LYS A 9 -14.88 18.92 24.22
CA LYS A 9 -14.77 20.38 24.07
C LYS A 9 -14.24 20.73 22.67
N ASP A 10 -14.87 21.72 22.01
CA ASP A 10 -14.44 22.25 20.72
C ASP A 10 -12.94 22.56 20.66
N GLU A 11 -12.40 23.14 21.74
CA GLU A 11 -10.98 23.47 21.88
C GLU A 11 -10.04 22.26 21.66
N ILE A 12 -10.45 21.04 22.05
CA ILE A 12 -9.67 19.83 21.81
C ILE A 12 -9.80 19.39 20.35
N LEU A 13 -11.02 19.38 19.81
CA LEU A 13 -11.27 18.99 18.42
C LEU A 13 -10.56 19.90 17.42
N GLU A 14 -10.57 21.22 17.65
CA GLU A 14 -9.86 22.17 16.81
C GLU A 14 -8.34 21.92 16.76
N LYS A 15 -7.77 21.47 17.89
CA LYS A 15 -6.33 21.10 17.95
C LYS A 15 -6.02 19.74 17.35
N MET A 16 -6.99 18.85 17.27
CA MET A 16 -6.87 17.53 16.60
C MET A 16 -7.01 17.65 15.07
N SER A 17 -6.38 18.64 14.48
CA SER A 17 -6.41 18.90 13.04
C SER A 17 -5.27 18.20 12.31
N LEU A 18 -5.48 17.89 11.01
CA LEU A 18 -4.46 17.32 10.14
C LEU A 18 -3.21 18.23 10.06
N LYS A 19 -3.39 19.55 10.08
CA LYS A 19 -2.28 20.53 10.11
C LYS A 19 -1.40 20.34 11.33
N ASN A 20 -1.99 20.21 12.52
CA ASN A 20 -1.23 19.98 13.75
C ASN A 20 -0.59 18.58 13.75
N ALA A 21 -1.26 17.60 13.17
CA ALA A 21 -0.69 16.26 13.00
C ALA A 21 0.59 16.31 12.15
N PHE A 22 0.59 17.02 11.02
CA PHE A 22 1.79 17.18 10.19
C PHE A 22 2.90 17.99 10.90
N THR A 23 2.55 19.00 11.72
CA THR A 23 3.56 19.72 12.51
C THR A 23 4.31 18.78 13.46
N ILE A 24 3.58 17.91 14.18
CA ILE A 24 4.20 16.94 15.10
C ILE A 24 4.97 15.86 14.32
N LEU A 25 4.46 15.42 13.17
CA LEU A 25 5.17 14.50 12.31
C LEU A 25 6.53 15.07 11.88
N ASN A 26 6.57 16.33 11.45
CA ASN A 26 7.78 16.98 10.97
C ASN A 26 8.86 17.05 12.04
N ASP A 27 8.49 17.36 13.30
CA ASP A 27 9.43 17.36 14.44
C ASP A 27 10.12 16.00 14.64
N ASN A 28 9.50 14.91 14.21
CA ASN A 28 10.03 13.55 14.36
C ASN A 28 10.65 12.97 13.08
N LEU A 29 10.21 13.44 11.91
CA LEU A 29 10.56 12.85 10.62
C LEU A 29 11.71 13.60 9.91
N TYR A 30 11.71 14.96 9.99
CA TYR A 30 12.59 15.79 9.16
C TYR A 30 14.08 15.57 9.42
N ALA A 31 14.47 15.23 10.64
CA ALA A 31 15.87 14.90 10.95
C ALA A 31 16.39 13.66 10.19
N MET A 32 15.49 12.80 9.64
CA MET A 32 15.83 11.63 8.85
C MET A 32 15.85 11.91 7.33
N LEU A 33 15.53 13.15 6.91
CA LEU A 33 15.34 13.54 5.52
C LEU A 33 16.33 14.65 5.12
N ASN A 34 16.78 14.61 3.86
CA ASN A 34 17.51 15.74 3.28
C ASN A 34 16.56 16.88 2.86
N ASP A 35 17.11 18.03 2.43
CA ASP A 35 16.33 19.21 2.08
C ASP A 35 15.35 19.00 0.92
N GLU A 36 15.72 18.20 -0.09
CA GLU A 36 14.84 17.85 -1.21
C GLU A 36 13.64 17.01 -0.73
N GLU A 37 13.90 16.04 0.12
CA GLU A 37 12.88 15.15 0.68
C GLU A 37 11.94 15.92 1.64
N GLN A 38 12.47 16.86 2.44
CA GLN A 38 11.66 17.75 3.26
C GLN A 38 10.79 18.67 2.39
N GLY A 39 11.35 19.22 1.30
CA GLY A 39 10.60 19.99 0.30
C GLY A 39 9.44 19.17 -0.29
N PHE A 40 9.71 17.95 -0.70
CA PHE A 40 8.70 17.02 -1.19
C PHE A 40 7.59 16.74 -0.15
N CYS A 41 7.96 16.51 1.12
CA CYS A 41 6.98 16.33 2.20
C CYS A 41 6.11 17.58 2.39
N ASN A 42 6.67 18.78 2.31
CA ASN A 42 5.91 20.02 2.42
C ASN A 42 4.87 20.17 1.29
N GLU A 43 5.25 19.87 0.04
CA GLU A 43 4.33 19.89 -1.10
C GLU A 43 3.19 18.87 -0.91
N LEU A 44 3.54 17.66 -0.49
CA LEU A 44 2.57 16.59 -0.24
C LEU A 44 1.62 16.92 0.92
N GLN A 45 2.13 17.51 2.01
CA GLN A 45 1.30 17.96 3.13
C GLN A 45 0.32 19.06 2.72
N ASN A 46 0.76 20.03 1.91
CA ASN A 46 -0.13 21.05 1.35
C ASN A 46 -1.23 20.42 0.50
N PHE A 47 -0.87 19.48 -0.36
CA PHE A 47 -1.85 18.71 -1.14
C PHE A 47 -2.84 17.96 -0.23
N CYS A 48 -2.37 17.29 0.82
CA CYS A 48 -3.25 16.60 1.77
C CYS A 48 -4.20 17.57 2.50
N LEU A 49 -3.71 18.75 2.89
CA LEU A 49 -4.54 19.78 3.54
C LEU A 49 -5.60 20.35 2.60
N GLU A 50 -5.31 20.50 1.31
CA GLU A 50 -6.28 20.93 0.29
C GLU A 50 -7.30 19.82 -0.04
N LEU A 51 -6.87 18.55 0.01
CA LEU A 51 -7.74 17.41 -0.27
C LEU A 51 -8.66 17.06 0.90
N ASN A 52 -8.20 17.26 2.15
CA ASN A 52 -8.93 16.86 3.36
C ASN A 52 -10.39 17.35 3.42
N PRO A 53 -10.72 18.62 3.10
CA PRO A 53 -12.12 19.07 3.11
C PRO A 53 -13.02 18.42 2.04
N ARG A 54 -12.44 17.73 1.07
CA ARG A 54 -13.16 17.05 -0.02
C ARG A 54 -13.46 15.59 0.29
N ILE A 55 -12.90 15.08 1.40
CA ILE A 55 -13.10 13.69 1.82
C ILE A 55 -14.49 13.57 2.45
N ASP A 56 -15.38 12.90 1.73
CA ASP A 56 -16.71 12.55 2.20
C ASP A 56 -16.70 11.07 2.62
N LYS A 57 -16.75 10.82 3.93
CA LYS A 57 -16.68 9.46 4.49
C LYS A 57 -17.86 8.56 4.12
N SER A 58 -18.94 9.14 3.56
CA SER A 58 -20.06 8.38 3.02
C SER A 58 -19.86 7.87 1.59
N LYS A 59 -18.80 8.34 0.91
CA LYS A 59 -18.50 8.01 -0.49
C LYS A 59 -17.31 7.08 -0.61
N ASP A 60 -17.26 6.37 -1.74
CA ASP A 60 -16.10 5.58 -2.13
C ASP A 60 -14.85 6.47 -2.28
N VAL A 61 -13.67 5.95 -1.96
CA VAL A 61 -12.39 6.68 -2.10
C VAL A 61 -12.03 7.02 -3.55
N TYR A 62 -12.60 6.32 -4.51
CA TYR A 62 -12.27 6.45 -5.94
C TYR A 62 -12.64 7.80 -6.55
N VAL A 63 -13.54 8.54 -5.94
CA VAL A 63 -13.90 9.91 -6.37
C VAL A 63 -12.72 10.89 -6.23
N LEU A 64 -11.71 10.54 -5.44
CA LEU A 64 -10.50 11.33 -5.19
C LEU A 64 -9.33 10.97 -6.12
N PHE A 65 -9.43 9.90 -6.91
CA PHE A 65 -8.35 9.45 -7.80
C PHE A 65 -7.93 10.50 -8.83
N PRO A 66 -8.84 11.24 -9.49
CA PRO A 66 -8.44 12.32 -10.40
C PRO A 66 -7.64 13.43 -9.70
N GLU A 67 -7.90 13.72 -8.44
CA GLU A 67 -7.13 14.69 -7.68
C GLU A 67 -5.73 14.16 -7.34
N LEU A 68 -5.61 12.89 -6.93
CA LEU A 68 -4.31 12.23 -6.75
C LEU A 68 -3.50 12.23 -8.06
N GLY A 69 -4.16 11.98 -9.20
CA GLY A 69 -3.52 12.00 -10.52
C GLY A 69 -2.98 13.39 -10.88
N LYS A 70 -3.78 14.45 -10.67
CA LYS A 70 -3.35 15.83 -10.87
C LYS A 70 -2.16 16.22 -10.01
N GLY A 71 -2.12 15.77 -8.74
CA GLY A 71 -0.99 15.95 -7.84
C GLY A 71 0.22 15.07 -8.20
N GLY A 72 0.06 14.09 -9.09
CA GLY A 72 1.08 13.10 -9.42
C GLY A 72 1.34 12.11 -8.29
N TYR A 73 0.34 11.78 -7.45
CA TYR A 73 0.48 10.93 -6.27
C TYR A 73 -0.10 9.52 -6.42
N ILE A 74 -0.58 9.15 -7.62
CA ILE A 74 -1.03 7.76 -7.87
C ILE A 74 0.16 6.81 -7.84
N GLN A 75 1.24 7.16 -8.55
CA GLN A 75 2.41 6.32 -8.70
C GLN A 75 3.67 7.18 -8.69
N ARG A 76 4.68 6.78 -7.91
CA ARG A 76 5.91 7.55 -7.71
C ARG A 76 7.17 6.78 -8.10
N ILE A 77 7.06 5.51 -8.52
CA ILE A 77 8.22 4.71 -8.89
C ILE A 77 8.74 5.09 -10.27
N ASN A 78 7.86 5.52 -11.18
CA ASN A 78 8.22 5.83 -12.55
C ASN A 78 7.50 7.07 -13.08
N LYS A 79 8.14 7.75 -13.99
CA LYS A 79 7.60 8.85 -14.74
C LYS A 79 7.27 8.41 -16.16
N TRP A 80 6.12 8.87 -16.66
CA TRP A 80 5.63 8.47 -17.96
C TRP A 80 6.62 8.87 -19.11
N ARG A 81 6.85 7.96 -20.02
CA ARG A 81 7.68 8.04 -21.25
C ARG A 81 9.17 8.36 -21.11
N ASP A 82 9.64 9.00 -20.08
CA ASP A 82 11.09 9.21 -19.90
C ASP A 82 11.74 8.14 -19.02
N PHE A 83 10.91 7.19 -18.51
CA PHE A 83 11.34 6.08 -17.65
C PHE A 83 12.20 6.49 -16.46
N THR A 84 12.12 7.75 -16.04
CA THR A 84 12.80 8.22 -14.84
C THR A 84 11.99 7.79 -13.63
N PRO A 85 12.46 6.83 -12.84
CA PRO A 85 11.77 6.42 -11.64
C PRO A 85 11.80 7.54 -10.60
N TYR A 86 10.72 7.68 -9.83
CA TYR A 86 10.65 8.67 -8.76
C TYR A 86 11.33 8.25 -7.47
N GLY A 87 11.72 7.01 -7.36
CA GLY A 87 12.33 6.42 -6.18
C GLY A 87 11.32 5.93 -5.14
N MET A 88 11.67 4.82 -4.52
CA MET A 88 10.87 4.16 -3.50
C MET A 88 10.79 4.98 -2.21
N LYS A 89 11.80 5.80 -1.90
CA LYS A 89 11.78 6.65 -0.72
C LYS A 89 10.66 7.69 -0.80
N LYS A 90 10.47 8.34 -1.96
CA LYS A 90 9.34 9.25 -2.20
C LYS A 90 8.01 8.52 -2.18
N GLU A 91 7.97 7.26 -2.64
CA GLU A 91 6.77 6.42 -2.53
C GLU A 91 6.40 6.13 -1.08
N ILE A 92 7.36 5.74 -0.24
CA ILE A 92 7.14 5.52 1.21
C ILE A 92 6.64 6.80 1.88
N LEU A 93 7.23 7.95 1.57
CA LEU A 93 6.78 9.24 2.12
C LEU A 93 5.35 9.58 1.65
N THR A 94 5.01 9.29 0.39
CA THR A 94 3.65 9.47 -0.13
C THR A 94 2.65 8.57 0.62
N ALA A 95 2.97 7.29 0.75
CA ALA A 95 2.14 6.32 1.45
C ALA A 95 1.93 6.71 2.93
N LEU A 96 2.99 7.15 3.61
CA LEU A 96 2.94 7.62 4.99
C LEU A 96 1.96 8.79 5.16
N HIS A 97 2.10 9.85 4.35
CA HIS A 97 1.27 11.05 4.48
C HIS A 97 -0.18 10.81 4.07
N LEU A 98 -0.40 10.06 2.99
CA LEU A 98 -1.77 9.71 2.55
C LEU A 98 -2.45 8.79 3.55
N SER A 99 -1.74 7.89 4.24
CA SER A 99 -2.31 7.06 5.31
C SER A 99 -2.71 7.89 6.53
N ILE A 100 -1.98 8.95 6.87
CA ILE A 100 -2.39 9.88 7.94
C ILE A 100 -3.65 10.64 7.52
N LEU A 101 -3.76 11.04 6.25
CA LEU A 101 -4.93 11.71 5.71
C LEU A 101 -6.15 10.79 5.67
N ASP A 102 -6.00 9.64 5.03
CA ASP A 102 -7.07 8.65 4.82
C ASP A 102 -6.47 7.28 4.47
N PRO A 103 -6.40 6.34 5.41
CA PRO A 103 -5.75 5.05 5.18
C PRO A 103 -6.48 4.17 4.15
N GLN A 104 -7.80 4.35 3.95
CA GLN A 104 -8.54 3.62 2.93
C GLN A 104 -8.25 4.18 1.52
N LEU A 105 -8.06 5.49 1.38
CA LEU A 105 -7.62 6.10 0.13
C LEU A 105 -6.23 5.58 -0.27
N GLU A 106 -5.31 5.52 0.70
CA GLU A 106 -3.97 4.99 0.47
C GLU A 106 -4.00 3.51 0.05
N LEU A 107 -4.79 2.67 0.71
CA LEU A 107 -4.95 1.26 0.36
C LEU A 107 -5.39 1.10 -1.11
N ALA A 108 -6.37 1.88 -1.54
CA ALA A 108 -6.86 1.83 -2.92
C ALA A 108 -5.80 2.37 -3.92
N ARG A 109 -5.10 3.47 -3.56
CA ARG A 109 -4.01 4.05 -4.34
C ARG A 109 -2.87 3.05 -4.54
N LEU A 110 -2.41 2.42 -3.46
CA LEU A 110 -1.34 1.42 -3.51
C LEU A 110 -1.68 0.28 -4.48
N ALA A 111 -2.92 -0.22 -4.41
CA ALA A 111 -3.38 -1.29 -5.30
C ALA A 111 -3.41 -0.86 -6.77
N SER A 112 -3.77 0.39 -7.07
CA SER A 112 -3.79 0.89 -8.45
C SER A 112 -2.40 1.28 -8.96
N GLY A 113 -1.65 2.06 -8.19
CA GLY A 113 -0.37 2.62 -8.60
C GLY A 113 0.77 1.60 -8.56
N ILE A 114 0.94 0.92 -7.43
CA ILE A 114 2.06 -0.01 -7.25
C ILE A 114 1.74 -1.39 -7.82
N LEU A 115 0.61 -1.99 -7.43
CA LEU A 115 0.33 -3.37 -7.80
C LEU A 115 -0.09 -3.53 -9.27
N CYS A 116 -0.85 -2.59 -9.82
CA CYS A 116 -1.28 -2.62 -11.21
C CYS A 116 -0.39 -1.80 -12.13
N GLY A 117 0.03 -0.62 -11.71
CA GLY A 117 0.82 0.30 -12.52
C GLY A 117 2.29 -0.09 -12.67
N ASN A 118 2.93 -0.57 -11.60
CA ASN A 118 4.35 -0.95 -11.64
C ASN A 118 4.71 -2.07 -12.65
N PRO A 119 3.88 -3.12 -12.87
CA PRO A 119 4.09 -4.08 -13.94
C PRO A 119 4.25 -3.47 -15.34
N THR A 120 3.60 -2.35 -15.64
CA THR A 120 3.77 -1.66 -16.93
C THR A 120 5.19 -1.09 -17.07
N PHE A 121 5.75 -0.55 -15.99
CA PHE A 121 7.13 -0.09 -15.95
C PHE A 121 8.11 -1.25 -16.17
N HIS A 122 7.94 -2.37 -15.46
CA HIS A 122 8.79 -3.55 -15.67
C HIS A 122 8.72 -4.08 -17.09
N TYR A 123 7.54 -4.05 -17.72
CA TYR A 123 7.36 -4.44 -19.11
C TYR A 123 8.30 -3.65 -20.03
N TYR A 124 8.33 -2.32 -19.92
CA TYR A 124 9.22 -1.48 -20.73
C TYR A 124 10.69 -1.66 -20.36
N HIS A 125 11.00 -1.79 -19.08
CA HIS A 125 12.38 -1.98 -18.62
C HIS A 125 12.98 -3.29 -19.19
N HIS A 126 12.15 -4.25 -19.52
CA HIS A 126 12.55 -5.49 -20.19
C HIS A 126 12.41 -5.46 -21.72
N GLY A 127 12.28 -4.28 -22.30
CA GLY A 127 12.25 -4.09 -23.76
C GLY A 127 10.89 -4.34 -24.41
N GLY A 128 9.81 -4.39 -23.62
CA GLY A 128 8.46 -4.43 -24.16
C GLY A 128 8.06 -3.11 -24.82
N GLU A 129 7.40 -3.19 -25.96
CA GLU A 129 6.90 -2.03 -26.71
C GLU A 129 5.43 -2.28 -27.09
N SER A 130 4.50 -1.55 -26.48
CA SER A 130 3.08 -1.60 -26.79
C SER A 130 2.42 -0.26 -26.52
N ASP A 131 1.84 0.35 -27.54
CA ASP A 131 1.08 1.60 -27.40
C ASP A 131 -0.11 1.44 -26.46
N GLU A 132 -0.72 0.24 -26.40
CA GLU A 132 -1.82 -0.05 -25.51
C GLU A 132 -1.38 -0.04 -24.04
N ILE A 133 -0.20 -0.59 -23.74
CA ILE A 133 0.35 -0.56 -22.35
C ILE A 133 0.78 0.87 -21.98
N TYR A 134 1.32 1.67 -22.91
CA TYR A 134 1.57 3.10 -22.66
C TYR A 134 0.29 3.84 -22.28
N LYS A 135 -0.80 3.58 -23.00
CA LYS A 135 -2.11 4.18 -22.71
C LYS A 135 -2.63 3.75 -21.34
N VAL A 136 -2.51 2.45 -21.01
CA VAL A 136 -2.89 1.94 -19.67
C VAL A 136 -2.13 2.69 -18.57
N GLN A 137 -0.82 2.83 -18.72
CA GLN A 137 0.02 3.54 -17.75
C GLN A 137 -0.41 5.00 -17.58
N ASP A 138 -0.66 5.70 -18.68
CA ASP A 138 -1.08 7.10 -18.69
C ASP A 138 -2.43 7.30 -17.98
N GLU A 139 -3.39 6.46 -18.31
CA GLU A 139 -4.74 6.48 -17.71
C GLU A 139 -4.70 6.15 -16.20
N LEU A 140 -3.82 5.24 -15.76
CA LEU A 140 -3.63 4.92 -14.35
C LEU A 140 -2.96 6.07 -13.59
N ILE A 141 -1.88 6.65 -14.13
CA ILE A 141 -1.14 7.75 -13.48
C ILE A 141 -2.01 9.00 -13.35
N SER A 142 -2.82 9.29 -14.36
CA SER A 142 -3.75 10.43 -14.30
C SER A 142 -4.93 10.25 -13.35
N GLY A 143 -5.14 9.04 -12.83
CA GLY A 143 -6.29 8.71 -11.98
C GLY A 143 -7.62 8.68 -12.72
N GLN A 144 -7.62 8.73 -14.07
CA GLN A 144 -8.83 8.59 -14.88
C GLN A 144 -9.37 7.17 -14.87
N LYS A 145 -8.45 6.21 -14.78
CA LYS A 145 -8.74 4.78 -14.71
C LYS A 145 -8.16 4.18 -13.44
N ILE A 146 -8.76 3.11 -12.98
CA ILE A 146 -8.41 2.42 -11.74
C ILE A 146 -7.84 1.05 -12.08
N GLY A 147 -6.74 0.70 -11.44
CA GLY A 147 -6.10 -0.59 -11.57
C GLY A 147 -6.30 -1.50 -10.35
N CYS A 148 -6.14 -2.78 -10.60
CA CYS A 148 -6.06 -3.80 -9.56
C CYS A 148 -5.13 -4.94 -9.98
N ILE A 149 -4.78 -5.80 -9.02
CA ILE A 149 -3.99 -7.01 -9.28
C ILE A 149 -4.77 -8.26 -8.91
N GLY A 150 -4.71 -9.29 -9.76
CA GLY A 150 -5.32 -10.59 -9.56
C GLY A 150 -4.26 -11.69 -9.42
N ILE A 151 -3.89 -12.03 -8.19
CA ILE A 151 -2.92 -13.10 -7.88
C ILE A 151 -3.61 -14.22 -7.10
N THR A 152 -4.19 -13.91 -5.95
CA THR A 152 -4.78 -14.84 -5.01
C THR A 152 -5.99 -15.55 -5.61
N GLU A 153 -6.06 -16.87 -5.44
CA GLU A 153 -7.20 -17.70 -5.86
C GLU A 153 -7.92 -18.30 -4.66
N PRO A 154 -9.18 -18.75 -4.78
CA PRO A 154 -9.93 -19.32 -3.65
C PRO A 154 -9.16 -20.40 -2.89
N GLU A 155 -8.48 -21.30 -3.59
CA GLU A 155 -7.70 -22.40 -3.01
C GLU A 155 -6.19 -22.11 -2.86
N ARG A 156 -5.71 -20.94 -3.33
CA ARG A 156 -4.28 -20.57 -3.42
C ARG A 156 -4.03 -19.15 -2.91
N GLY A 157 -3.98 -18.99 -1.58
CA GLY A 157 -3.63 -17.72 -0.93
C GLY A 157 -2.12 -17.60 -0.75
N SER A 158 -1.60 -18.21 0.31
CA SER A 158 -0.17 -18.19 0.64
C SER A 158 0.70 -18.94 -0.38
N ASP A 159 0.14 -19.93 -1.04
CA ASP A 159 0.77 -20.72 -2.10
C ASP A 159 0.43 -20.16 -3.51
N ALA A 160 0.49 -18.86 -3.65
CA ALA A 160 0.08 -18.14 -4.87
C ALA A 160 0.87 -18.54 -6.12
N VAL A 161 2.07 -19.08 -5.96
CA VAL A 161 2.90 -19.55 -7.09
C VAL A 161 2.28 -20.78 -7.79
N ASN A 162 1.60 -21.62 -7.02
CA ASN A 162 0.94 -22.82 -7.53
C ASN A 162 -0.53 -22.51 -7.92
N MET A 163 -0.73 -21.41 -8.64
CA MET A 163 -2.04 -20.97 -9.11
C MET A 163 -2.68 -21.96 -10.10
N THR A 164 -3.98 -21.88 -10.19
CA THR A 164 -4.83 -22.77 -11.01
C THR A 164 -5.58 -22.04 -12.13
N THR A 165 -5.44 -20.72 -12.25
CA THR A 165 -5.95 -19.97 -13.41
C THR A 165 -5.24 -20.45 -14.66
N GLU A 166 -5.98 -21.13 -15.54
CA GLU A 166 -5.44 -21.71 -16.77
C GLU A 166 -5.40 -20.68 -17.89
N CYS A 167 -4.34 -20.77 -18.69
CA CYS A 167 -4.15 -19.98 -19.88
C CYS A 167 -3.98 -20.87 -21.12
N SER A 168 -4.49 -20.40 -22.26
CA SER A 168 -4.32 -21.08 -23.54
C SER A 168 -3.82 -20.08 -24.59
N LYS A 169 -2.73 -20.41 -25.29
CA LYS A 169 -2.21 -19.58 -26.39
C LYS A 169 -3.17 -19.64 -27.59
N THR A 170 -3.30 -18.50 -28.24
CA THR A 170 -3.99 -18.36 -29.51
C THR A 170 -3.10 -17.62 -30.51
N ASP A 171 -3.48 -17.56 -31.78
CA ASP A 171 -2.72 -16.80 -32.80
C ASP A 171 -2.64 -15.30 -32.46
N ASP A 172 -3.66 -14.76 -31.78
CA ASP A 172 -3.81 -13.33 -31.51
C ASP A 172 -3.53 -12.94 -30.05
N GLY A 173 -3.21 -13.90 -29.15
CA GLY A 173 -3.00 -13.60 -27.74
C GLY A 173 -3.16 -14.80 -26.83
N VAL A 174 -3.78 -14.59 -25.66
CA VAL A 174 -3.97 -15.59 -24.61
C VAL A 174 -5.40 -15.57 -24.09
N ILE A 175 -5.98 -16.76 -23.87
CA ILE A 175 -7.28 -16.92 -23.19
C ILE A 175 -7.02 -17.27 -21.74
N PHE A 176 -7.65 -16.55 -20.82
CA PHE A 176 -7.64 -16.79 -19.38
C PHE A 176 -8.92 -17.45 -18.90
N ASN A 177 -8.80 -18.52 -18.10
CA ASN A 177 -9.89 -19.19 -17.41
C ASN A 177 -9.55 -19.43 -15.95
N GLY A 178 -10.35 -18.89 -15.03
CA GLY A 178 -10.14 -19.07 -13.60
C GLY A 178 -10.77 -17.96 -12.76
N GLU A 179 -10.35 -17.89 -11.51
CA GLU A 179 -10.90 -16.97 -10.53
C GLU A 179 -9.80 -16.33 -9.70
N LYS A 180 -9.98 -15.04 -9.34
CA LYS A 180 -9.12 -14.35 -8.38
C LYS A 180 -9.96 -13.79 -7.24
N VAL A 181 -9.46 -13.87 -6.03
CA VAL A 181 -10.18 -13.43 -4.82
C VAL A 181 -9.37 -12.38 -4.05
N PHE A 182 -10.04 -11.57 -3.25
CA PHE A 182 -9.47 -10.43 -2.52
C PHE A 182 -8.81 -9.40 -3.45
N THR A 183 -9.35 -9.24 -4.66
CA THR A 183 -8.89 -8.25 -5.63
C THR A 183 -9.29 -6.84 -5.17
N THR A 184 -8.37 -6.13 -4.52
CA THR A 184 -8.57 -4.74 -4.09
C THR A 184 -8.81 -3.86 -5.32
N ASN A 185 -9.78 -2.95 -5.26
CA ASN A 185 -10.31 -2.13 -6.35
C ASN A 185 -11.13 -2.91 -7.39
N GLY A 186 -11.16 -4.25 -7.37
CA GLY A 186 -11.76 -5.07 -8.43
C GLY A 186 -13.10 -4.57 -8.97
N PRO A 187 -14.13 -4.24 -8.14
CA PRO A 187 -15.41 -3.74 -8.63
C PRO A 187 -15.35 -2.40 -9.37
N LYS A 188 -14.33 -1.60 -9.14
CA LYS A 188 -14.12 -0.27 -9.73
C LYS A 188 -13.00 -0.24 -10.78
N ALA A 189 -12.19 -1.30 -10.86
CA ALA A 189 -11.04 -1.35 -11.75
C ALA A 189 -11.45 -1.39 -13.21
N ASP A 190 -10.75 -0.62 -14.02
CA ASP A 190 -10.78 -0.68 -15.49
C ASP A 190 -9.72 -1.67 -16.00
N TYR A 191 -8.62 -1.81 -15.24
CA TYR A 191 -7.46 -2.63 -15.58
C TYR A 191 -7.14 -3.64 -14.48
N PHE A 192 -6.88 -4.87 -14.89
CA PHE A 192 -6.57 -6.01 -14.04
C PHE A 192 -5.20 -6.58 -14.44
N CYS A 193 -4.16 -6.35 -13.64
CA CYS A 193 -2.90 -7.05 -13.81
C CYS A 193 -3.07 -8.47 -13.26
N CYS A 194 -3.25 -9.46 -14.14
CA CYS A 194 -3.55 -10.84 -13.76
C CYS A 194 -2.42 -11.80 -14.14
N TYR A 195 -2.33 -12.88 -13.37
CA TYR A 195 -1.43 -14.00 -13.61
C TYR A 195 -2.21 -15.28 -13.84
N GLY A 196 -1.71 -16.10 -14.76
CA GLY A 196 -2.20 -17.44 -15.03
C GLY A 196 -1.07 -18.35 -15.49
N VAL A 197 -1.35 -19.60 -15.77
CA VAL A 197 -0.35 -20.60 -16.17
C VAL A 197 -0.83 -21.41 -17.37
N TYR A 198 0.08 -21.76 -18.28
CA TYR A 198 -0.22 -22.66 -19.40
C TYR A 198 -0.25 -24.13 -18.97
N ASP A 199 0.47 -24.47 -17.92
CA ASP A 199 0.56 -25.83 -17.38
C ASP A 199 0.58 -25.78 -15.86
N THR A 200 -0.50 -26.23 -15.24
CA THR A 200 -0.67 -26.28 -13.78
C THR A 200 0.26 -27.28 -13.09
N SER A 201 0.87 -28.23 -13.84
CA SER A 201 1.85 -29.15 -13.28
C SER A 201 3.24 -28.53 -13.11
N VAL A 202 3.55 -27.48 -13.86
CA VAL A 202 4.82 -26.74 -13.82
C VAL A 202 4.62 -25.22 -13.78
N PRO A 203 3.85 -24.68 -12.83
CA PRO A 203 3.37 -23.29 -12.84
C PRO A 203 4.50 -22.27 -12.92
N ARG A 204 5.64 -22.52 -12.26
CA ARG A 204 6.80 -21.62 -12.30
C ARG A 204 7.44 -21.45 -13.67
N LYS A 205 7.24 -22.44 -14.58
CA LYS A 205 7.82 -22.44 -15.93
C LYS A 205 6.81 -22.05 -17.02
N SER A 206 5.55 -21.91 -16.65
CA SER A 206 4.45 -21.66 -17.59
C SER A 206 3.61 -20.43 -17.22
N MET A 207 4.08 -19.61 -16.24
CA MET A 207 3.34 -18.44 -15.79
C MET A 207 3.38 -17.32 -16.81
N VAL A 208 2.22 -16.74 -17.07
CA VAL A 208 2.00 -15.57 -17.91
C VAL A 208 1.47 -14.43 -17.05
N GLN A 209 1.87 -13.20 -17.39
CA GLN A 209 1.33 -11.98 -16.82
C GLN A 209 0.68 -11.14 -17.90
N ALA A 210 -0.53 -10.65 -17.66
CA ALA A 210 -1.25 -9.83 -18.62
C ALA A 210 -1.96 -8.67 -17.95
N MET A 211 -2.10 -7.55 -18.69
CA MET A 211 -2.98 -6.45 -18.36
C MET A 211 -4.34 -6.67 -19.01
N ILE A 212 -5.33 -7.06 -18.25
CA ILE A 212 -6.66 -7.38 -18.73
C ILE A 212 -7.57 -6.16 -18.57
N LYS A 213 -8.19 -5.70 -19.65
CA LYS A 213 -9.20 -4.64 -19.57
C LYS A 213 -10.53 -5.22 -19.09
N ARG A 214 -11.29 -4.46 -18.33
CA ARG A 214 -12.66 -4.85 -17.96
C ARG A 214 -13.51 -5.23 -19.19
N ASP A 215 -13.37 -4.47 -20.27
CA ASP A 215 -14.12 -4.64 -21.51
C ASP A 215 -13.86 -5.98 -22.21
N PHE A 216 -12.82 -6.72 -21.81
CA PHE A 216 -12.58 -8.08 -22.33
C PHE A 216 -13.53 -9.11 -21.74
N GLY A 217 -14.43 -8.70 -20.81
CA GLY A 217 -15.45 -9.55 -20.22
C GLY A 217 -15.21 -9.94 -18.77
N VAL A 218 -14.33 -9.22 -18.05
CA VAL A 218 -14.04 -9.49 -16.62
C VAL A 218 -15.27 -9.18 -15.77
N GLU A 219 -15.73 -10.17 -15.04
CA GLU A 219 -16.81 -10.04 -14.06
C GLU A 219 -16.27 -9.98 -12.63
N THR A 220 -16.93 -9.21 -11.77
CA THR A 220 -16.52 -9.08 -10.37
C THR A 220 -17.71 -9.09 -9.43
N LYS A 221 -17.56 -9.74 -8.28
CA LYS A 221 -18.52 -9.72 -7.19
C LYS A 221 -17.88 -9.07 -5.97
N ARG A 222 -18.43 -7.93 -5.53
CA ARG A 222 -17.93 -7.24 -4.32
C ARG A 222 -18.05 -8.13 -3.09
N LEU A 223 -16.96 -8.24 -2.33
CA LEU A 223 -16.94 -8.85 -1.00
C LEU A 223 -17.36 -7.81 0.05
N LYS A 224 -18.13 -8.23 1.03
CA LYS A 224 -18.50 -7.36 2.16
C LYS A 224 -17.37 -7.39 3.19
N ILE A 225 -16.56 -6.34 3.24
CA ILE A 225 -15.48 -6.16 4.20
C ILE A 225 -15.78 -4.91 5.03
N ASN A 226 -16.05 -5.10 6.31
CA ASN A 226 -16.51 -4.01 7.19
C ASN A 226 -15.39 -3.05 7.60
N SER A 227 -14.14 -3.55 7.68
CA SER A 227 -12.99 -2.73 8.11
C SER A 227 -12.54 -1.68 7.08
N VAL A 228 -12.91 -1.84 5.81
CA VAL A 228 -12.58 -0.87 4.76
C VAL A 228 -13.79 -0.64 3.83
N PRO A 229 -14.88 -0.09 4.37
CA PRO A 229 -16.16 -0.01 3.66
C PRO A 229 -16.13 0.86 2.41
N ARG A 230 -15.19 1.80 2.32
CA ARG A 230 -15.04 2.74 1.20
C ARG A 230 -14.12 2.21 0.10
N VAL A 231 -13.42 1.08 0.33
CA VAL A 231 -12.62 0.35 -0.66
C VAL A 231 -13.38 -0.88 -1.13
N HIS A 232 -13.41 -1.09 -2.43
CA HIS A 232 -14.12 -2.23 -3.01
C HIS A 232 -13.16 -3.39 -3.27
N ILE A 233 -13.36 -4.49 -2.58
CA ILE A 233 -12.57 -5.72 -2.75
C ILE A 233 -13.49 -6.79 -3.36
N ALA A 234 -12.98 -7.58 -4.30
CA ALA A 234 -13.79 -8.49 -5.11
C ALA A 234 -13.31 -9.93 -5.13
N HIS A 235 -14.26 -10.79 -5.46
CA HIS A 235 -14.08 -12.02 -6.21
C HIS A 235 -14.16 -11.66 -7.71
N THR A 236 -13.16 -12.03 -8.47
CA THR A 236 -12.99 -11.71 -9.90
C THR A 236 -13.02 -12.99 -10.73
N PHE A 237 -13.82 -13.01 -11.79
CA PHE A 237 -14.03 -14.16 -12.65
C PHE A 237 -13.45 -13.90 -14.03
N LEU A 238 -12.65 -14.85 -14.50
CA LEU A 238 -11.99 -14.84 -15.81
C LEU A 238 -12.53 -16.00 -16.63
N ASN A 239 -13.69 -15.80 -17.26
CA ASN A 239 -14.39 -16.83 -18.02
C ASN A 239 -14.12 -16.67 -19.52
N ASN A 240 -13.18 -17.44 -20.08
CA ASN A 240 -12.76 -17.35 -21.50
C ASN A 240 -12.34 -15.92 -21.91
N ILE A 241 -11.61 -15.22 -21.04
CA ILE A 241 -11.16 -13.87 -21.31
C ILE A 241 -10.08 -13.89 -22.38
N LYS A 242 -10.38 -13.36 -23.55
CA LYS A 242 -9.44 -13.23 -24.67
C LYS A 242 -8.61 -11.95 -24.49
N VAL A 243 -7.31 -12.10 -24.24
CA VAL A 243 -6.37 -11.02 -24.05
C VAL A 243 -5.46 -10.91 -25.28
N PRO A 244 -5.52 -9.81 -26.04
CA PRO A 244 -4.65 -9.58 -27.20
C PRO A 244 -3.18 -9.53 -26.82
N LYS A 245 -2.29 -9.84 -27.77
CA LYS A 245 -0.82 -9.83 -27.58
C LYS A 245 -0.31 -8.52 -26.98
N ASP A 246 -0.86 -7.39 -27.41
CA ASP A 246 -0.45 -6.05 -26.98
C ASP A 246 -0.67 -5.78 -25.48
N TYR A 247 -1.42 -6.68 -24.80
CA TYR A 247 -1.69 -6.61 -23.36
C TYR A 247 -0.95 -7.70 -22.57
N ILE A 248 -0.11 -8.51 -23.19
CA ILE A 248 0.71 -9.52 -22.50
C ILE A 248 1.99 -8.85 -22.01
N LEU A 249 2.18 -8.82 -20.68
CA LEU A 249 3.33 -8.18 -20.04
C LEU A 249 4.53 -9.15 -19.93
N ALA A 250 4.27 -10.44 -19.74
CA ALA A 250 5.29 -11.47 -19.71
C ALA A 250 4.68 -12.82 -20.12
N ASP A 251 5.41 -13.58 -20.92
CA ASP A 251 4.98 -14.87 -21.48
C ASP A 251 6.01 -15.98 -21.20
N ASP A 252 5.72 -17.20 -21.59
CA ASP A 252 6.59 -18.38 -21.58
C ASP A 252 7.34 -18.63 -20.24
N GLY A 253 6.63 -18.41 -19.12
CA GLY A 253 7.16 -18.62 -17.76
C GLY A 253 7.87 -17.39 -17.16
N GLU A 254 8.09 -16.35 -17.92
CA GLU A 254 8.65 -15.09 -17.39
C GLU A 254 7.73 -14.43 -16.36
N GLY A 255 6.42 -14.68 -16.42
CA GLY A 255 5.46 -14.19 -15.43
C GLY A 255 5.84 -14.50 -13.98
N TYR A 256 6.52 -15.62 -13.75
CA TYR A 256 7.04 -15.97 -12.43
C TYR A 256 8.10 -14.97 -11.93
N LEU A 257 9.02 -14.56 -12.77
CA LEU A 257 10.02 -13.54 -12.41
C LEU A 257 9.37 -12.18 -12.19
N ARG A 258 8.42 -11.78 -13.05
CA ARG A 258 7.67 -10.53 -12.91
C ARG A 258 6.86 -10.46 -11.62
N LEU A 259 6.28 -11.59 -11.20
CA LEU A 259 5.58 -11.67 -9.91
C LEU A 259 6.51 -11.28 -8.75
N PHE A 260 7.73 -11.81 -8.71
CA PHE A 260 8.69 -11.51 -7.64
C PHE A 260 9.28 -10.10 -7.73
N GLU A 261 9.49 -9.56 -8.94
CA GLU A 261 9.90 -8.17 -9.14
C GLU A 261 8.87 -7.18 -8.56
N GLY A 262 7.57 -7.48 -8.68
CA GLY A 262 6.50 -6.66 -8.11
C GLY A 262 6.38 -6.73 -6.58
N LEU A 263 6.74 -7.87 -5.96
CA LEU A 263 6.52 -8.09 -4.53
C LEU A 263 7.43 -7.25 -3.62
N VAL A 264 8.63 -6.87 -4.06
CA VAL A 264 9.55 -6.04 -3.26
C VAL A 264 9.03 -4.60 -3.15
N PRO A 265 8.74 -3.89 -4.26
CA PRO A 265 8.10 -2.58 -4.22
C PRO A 265 6.79 -2.56 -3.45
N GLU A 266 5.95 -3.60 -3.60
CA GLU A 266 4.71 -3.74 -2.84
C GLU A 266 4.96 -3.73 -1.33
N ARG A 267 5.85 -4.57 -0.84
CA ARG A 267 6.15 -4.66 0.60
C ARG A 267 6.76 -3.37 1.15
N LEU A 268 7.61 -2.70 0.36
CA LEU A 268 8.15 -1.39 0.73
C LEU A 268 7.04 -0.33 0.79
N GLY A 269 6.10 -0.32 -0.17
CA GLY A 269 4.92 0.55 -0.14
C GLY A 269 4.05 0.30 1.11
N ILE A 270 3.81 -0.98 1.45
CA ILE A 270 3.10 -1.36 2.68
C ILE A 270 3.87 -0.92 3.95
N MET A 271 5.20 -0.87 3.92
CA MET A 271 5.95 -0.28 5.04
C MET A 271 5.66 1.23 5.16
N GLY A 272 5.48 1.93 4.05
CA GLY A 272 5.07 3.33 4.02
C GLY A 272 3.69 3.55 4.62
N SER A 273 2.68 2.82 4.13
CA SER A 273 1.30 2.93 4.64
C SER A 273 1.19 2.52 6.11
N GLY A 274 1.86 1.44 6.51
CA GLY A 274 1.91 0.99 7.90
C GLY A 274 2.54 2.03 8.84
N THR A 275 3.64 2.69 8.44
CA THR A 275 4.22 3.78 9.23
C THR A 275 3.26 4.96 9.34
N GLY A 276 2.55 5.31 8.27
CA GLY A 276 1.55 6.38 8.26
C GLY A 276 0.38 6.12 9.20
N ILE A 277 -0.13 4.88 9.24
CA ILE A 277 -1.16 4.47 10.21
C ILE A 277 -0.65 4.60 11.65
N CYS A 278 0.59 4.13 11.93
CA CYS A 278 1.19 4.26 13.26
C CYS A 278 1.32 5.73 13.68
N TRP A 279 1.89 6.58 12.82
CA TRP A 279 2.04 8.00 13.09
C TRP A 279 0.70 8.69 13.25
N GLY A 280 -0.27 8.43 12.37
CA GLY A 280 -1.61 9.00 12.45
C GLY A 280 -2.26 8.72 13.80
N ALA A 281 -2.39 7.46 14.17
CA ALA A 281 -2.99 7.06 15.44
C ALA A 281 -2.26 7.66 16.64
N LEU A 282 -0.92 7.54 16.68
CA LEU A 282 -0.10 8.01 17.78
C LEU A 282 -0.16 9.53 17.98
N ILE A 283 -0.09 10.31 16.89
CA ILE A 283 -0.10 11.76 16.95
C ILE A 283 -1.44 12.27 17.50
N TYR A 284 -2.55 11.73 17.03
CA TYR A 284 -3.87 12.11 17.58
C TYR A 284 -3.98 11.77 19.07
N ALA A 285 -3.42 10.65 19.51
CA ALA A 285 -3.37 10.31 20.93
C ALA A 285 -2.48 11.27 21.75
N ILE A 286 -1.32 11.65 21.20
CA ILE A 286 -0.42 12.63 21.83
C ILE A 286 -1.11 14.00 21.98
N ILE A 287 -1.78 14.50 20.94
CA ILE A 287 -2.55 15.76 21.00
C ILE A 287 -3.62 15.64 22.08
N TYR A 288 -4.42 14.59 22.04
CA TYR A 288 -5.48 14.37 23.00
C TYR A 288 -4.96 14.30 24.44
N ALA A 289 -3.92 13.51 24.69
CA ALA A 289 -3.37 13.30 26.02
C ALA A 289 -2.77 14.58 26.64
N ASN A 290 -2.24 15.51 25.82
CA ASN A 290 -1.73 16.81 26.28
C ASN A 290 -2.86 17.81 26.57
N LEU A 291 -4.04 17.64 25.99
CA LEU A 291 -5.16 18.57 26.17
C LEU A 291 -6.18 18.06 27.20
N ARG A 292 -6.47 16.77 27.20
CA ARG A 292 -7.45 16.14 28.09
C ARG A 292 -7.00 16.17 29.53
N ARG A 293 -7.87 16.61 30.41
CA ARG A 293 -7.61 16.65 31.87
C ARG A 293 -8.54 15.68 32.60
N GLN A 294 -7.98 14.87 33.49
CA GLN A 294 -8.70 14.03 34.43
C GLN A 294 -7.96 14.07 35.78
N PHE A 295 -8.70 13.90 36.87
CA PHE A 295 -8.14 13.91 38.23
C PHE A 295 -7.18 15.12 38.50
N GLY A 296 -7.56 16.30 37.97
CA GLY A 296 -6.86 17.55 38.20
C GLY A 296 -5.70 17.89 37.25
N GLN A 297 -5.24 16.99 36.37
CA GLN A 297 -4.12 17.25 35.47
C GLN A 297 -4.33 16.66 34.05
N GLN A 298 -3.44 17.06 33.11
CA GLN A 298 -3.43 16.43 31.77
C GLN A 298 -3.13 14.94 31.88
N ILE A 299 -3.81 14.11 31.06
CA ILE A 299 -3.66 12.66 31.17
C ILE A 299 -2.27 12.17 30.74
N ILE A 300 -1.54 12.90 29.91
CA ILE A 300 -0.14 12.62 29.54
C ILE A 300 0.80 12.57 30.77
N LYS A 301 0.46 13.24 31.87
CA LYS A 301 1.27 13.28 33.09
C LYS A 301 1.14 12.03 33.95
N TYR A 302 0.18 11.18 33.67
CA TYR A 302 0.09 9.87 34.30
C TYR A 302 1.04 8.89 33.64
N GLN A 303 1.89 8.24 34.41
CA GLN A 303 2.92 7.31 33.89
C GLN A 303 2.31 6.22 33.00
N GLY A 304 1.14 5.68 33.37
CA GLY A 304 0.45 4.66 32.57
C GLY A 304 0.10 5.13 31.16
N VAL A 305 -0.23 6.42 30.98
CA VAL A 305 -0.48 7.03 29.66
C VAL A 305 0.83 7.45 28.99
N GLY A 306 1.64 8.22 29.70
CA GLY A 306 2.87 8.80 29.15
C GLY A 306 3.89 7.74 28.73
N PHE A 307 4.09 6.70 29.52
CA PHE A 307 5.02 5.61 29.20
C PHE A 307 4.54 4.76 28.02
N THR A 308 3.23 4.47 27.94
CA THR A 308 2.67 3.78 26.79
C THR A 308 2.90 4.57 25.50
N LEU A 309 2.58 5.87 25.48
CA LEU A 309 2.80 6.69 24.28
C LEU A 309 4.30 6.85 23.95
N ALA A 310 5.19 6.91 24.93
CA ALA A 310 6.63 6.98 24.71
C ALA A 310 7.20 5.68 24.13
N ASP A 311 6.71 4.51 24.57
CA ASP A 311 7.08 3.22 24.00
C ASP A 311 6.62 3.10 22.53
N LEU A 312 5.34 3.44 22.26
CA LEU A 312 4.81 3.45 20.91
C LEU A 312 5.56 4.41 19.98
N LEU A 313 5.94 5.60 20.47
CA LEU A 313 6.76 6.56 19.73
C LEU A 313 8.11 5.94 19.36
N SER A 314 8.78 5.30 20.31
CA SER A 314 10.08 4.67 20.10
C SER A 314 10.02 3.56 19.04
N GLN A 315 9.01 2.71 19.10
CA GLN A 315 8.81 1.63 18.14
C GLN A 315 8.44 2.16 16.75
N THR A 316 7.57 3.18 16.67
CA THR A 316 7.16 3.82 15.41
C THR A 316 8.34 4.50 14.72
N THR A 317 9.18 5.22 15.48
CA THR A 317 10.40 5.87 14.97
C THR A 317 11.39 4.82 14.42
N ALA A 318 11.62 3.73 15.14
CA ALA A 318 12.50 2.65 14.67
C ALA A 318 11.98 1.99 13.39
N ALA A 319 10.68 1.72 13.30
CA ALA A 319 10.06 1.13 12.12
C ALA A 319 10.11 2.09 10.91
N THR A 320 9.90 3.40 11.12
CA THR A 320 10.03 4.44 10.09
C THR A 320 11.47 4.51 9.57
N SER A 321 12.45 4.51 10.46
CA SER A 321 13.89 4.50 10.09
C SER A 321 14.23 3.28 9.23
N LEU A 322 13.71 2.10 9.58
CA LEU A 322 13.89 0.88 8.79
C LEU A 322 13.27 1.01 7.39
N ALA A 323 12.07 1.56 7.29
CA ALA A 323 11.38 1.75 6.00
C ALA A 323 12.16 2.70 5.10
N LEU A 324 12.58 3.86 5.61
CA LEU A 324 13.35 4.85 4.85
C LEU A 324 14.72 4.31 4.43
N GLN A 325 15.42 3.59 5.32
CA GLN A 325 16.71 2.97 5.01
C GLN A 325 16.56 1.90 3.91
N ALA A 326 15.54 1.06 3.99
CA ALA A 326 15.28 0.03 2.99
C ALA A 326 14.98 0.64 1.62
N ALA A 327 14.21 1.71 1.57
CA ALA A 327 13.91 2.46 0.35
C ALA A 327 15.16 3.14 -0.23
N THR A 328 15.98 3.78 0.61
CA THR A 328 17.23 4.42 0.17
C THR A 328 18.16 3.40 -0.50
N ILE A 329 18.33 2.21 0.11
CA ILE A 329 19.17 1.17 -0.48
C ILE A 329 18.55 0.60 -1.76
N TYR A 330 17.22 0.46 -1.81
CA TYR A 330 16.53 0.05 -3.03
C TYR A 330 16.77 1.06 -4.16
N ASP A 331 16.59 2.34 -3.90
CA ASP A 331 16.78 3.40 -4.88
C ASP A 331 18.24 3.44 -5.37
N GLU A 332 19.21 3.58 -4.47
CA GLU A 332 20.62 3.77 -4.84
C GLU A 332 21.28 2.54 -5.45
N LYS A 333 20.91 1.34 -4.99
CA LYS A 333 21.67 0.11 -5.30
C LYS A 333 20.91 -0.92 -6.13
N VAL A 334 19.61 -0.68 -6.39
CA VAL A 334 18.78 -1.56 -7.21
C VAL A 334 18.13 -0.78 -8.33
N LEU A 335 17.30 0.23 -8.00
CA LEU A 335 16.47 0.93 -8.99
C LEU A 335 17.28 1.85 -9.91
N PHE A 336 18.17 2.66 -9.33
CA PHE A 336 19.02 3.63 -10.07
C PHE A 336 20.46 3.13 -10.30
N ALA A 337 20.75 1.91 -9.94
CA ALA A 337 22.10 1.36 -10.07
C ALA A 337 22.48 1.15 -11.56
N GLU A 338 23.60 1.70 -12.01
CA GLU A 338 24.13 1.46 -13.35
C GLU A 338 24.48 -0.03 -13.60
N LYS A 339 24.76 -0.75 -12.55
CA LYS A 339 25.12 -2.18 -12.60
C LYS A 339 24.33 -2.97 -11.57
N LYS A 340 23.87 -4.14 -11.98
CA LYS A 340 23.18 -5.08 -11.11
C LYS A 340 23.98 -5.38 -9.83
N ASN A 341 23.36 -5.16 -8.66
CA ASN A 341 23.94 -5.43 -7.36
C ASN A 341 23.15 -6.53 -6.62
N ALA A 342 23.51 -7.78 -6.93
CA ALA A 342 22.82 -8.95 -6.38
C ALA A 342 22.82 -9.01 -4.84
N ALA A 343 23.83 -8.44 -4.18
CA ALA A 343 23.88 -8.37 -2.71
C ALA A 343 22.83 -7.40 -2.17
N ALA A 344 22.67 -6.23 -2.80
CA ALA A 344 21.66 -5.26 -2.45
C ALA A 344 20.24 -5.78 -2.75
N GLU A 345 20.01 -6.36 -3.93
CA GLU A 345 18.72 -6.99 -4.28
C GLU A 345 18.30 -8.03 -3.23
N LYS A 346 19.23 -8.92 -2.86
CA LYS A 346 18.99 -9.95 -1.84
C LYS A 346 18.71 -9.35 -0.46
N TRP A 347 19.44 -8.30 -0.09
CA TRP A 347 19.25 -7.62 1.19
C TRP A 347 17.87 -6.94 1.23
N VAL A 348 17.51 -6.18 0.19
CA VAL A 348 16.23 -5.48 0.12
C VAL A 348 15.06 -6.45 0.11
N ALA A 349 15.15 -7.55 -0.64
CA ALA A 349 14.13 -8.61 -0.63
C ALA A 349 13.93 -9.20 0.78
N GLY A 350 15.02 -9.39 1.54
CA GLY A 350 14.97 -9.85 2.93
C GLY A 350 14.37 -8.81 3.87
N VAL A 351 14.86 -7.56 3.81
CA VAL A 351 14.42 -6.50 4.72
C VAL A 351 12.99 -6.04 4.44
N SER A 352 12.53 -6.06 3.19
CA SER A 352 11.13 -5.77 2.86
C SER A 352 10.17 -6.75 3.53
N SER A 353 10.51 -8.04 3.58
CA SER A 353 9.73 -9.05 4.32
C SER A 353 9.81 -8.85 5.84
N GLN A 354 10.99 -8.50 6.39
CA GLN A 354 11.16 -8.22 7.81
C GLN A 354 10.38 -6.97 8.22
N GLY A 355 10.50 -5.88 7.46
CA GLY A 355 9.81 -4.63 7.70
C GLY A 355 8.29 -4.80 7.61
N LYS A 356 7.80 -5.48 6.57
CA LYS A 356 6.39 -5.82 6.43
C LYS A 356 5.87 -6.63 7.62
N TYR A 357 6.62 -7.63 8.09
CA TYR A 357 6.27 -8.41 9.28
C TYR A 357 6.19 -7.55 10.54
N ILE A 358 7.21 -6.71 10.79
CA ILE A 358 7.29 -5.83 11.95
C ILE A 358 6.11 -4.84 11.93
N LEU A 359 5.93 -4.12 10.82
CA LEU A 359 4.91 -3.08 10.70
C LEU A 359 3.49 -3.63 10.74
N SER A 360 3.22 -4.77 10.10
CA SER A 360 1.91 -5.42 10.20
C SER A 360 1.47 -5.71 11.63
N LYS A 361 2.41 -6.04 12.50
CA LYS A 361 2.13 -6.26 13.92
C LYS A 361 2.04 -4.93 14.67
N LEU A 362 2.96 -4.01 14.37
CA LEU A 362 3.07 -2.74 15.07
C LEU A 362 1.85 -1.84 14.82
N THR A 363 1.34 -1.75 13.58
CA THR A 363 0.15 -0.96 13.25
C THR A 363 -1.03 -1.34 14.14
N HIS A 364 -1.31 -2.64 14.25
CA HIS A 364 -2.39 -3.11 15.12
C HIS A 364 -2.12 -2.79 16.58
N THR A 365 -0.89 -3.01 17.06
CA THR A 365 -0.52 -2.71 18.46
C THR A 365 -0.66 -1.22 18.76
N VAL A 366 -0.14 -0.34 17.89
CA VAL A 366 -0.24 1.12 18.08
C VAL A 366 -1.71 1.56 18.11
N CYS A 367 -2.52 1.13 17.14
CA CYS A 367 -3.92 1.52 17.09
C CYS A 367 -4.71 1.02 18.31
N TYR A 368 -4.48 -0.23 18.73
CA TYR A 368 -5.13 -0.80 19.91
C TYR A 368 -4.78 -0.04 21.18
N GLU A 369 -3.50 0.20 21.44
CA GLU A 369 -3.04 0.92 22.64
C GLU A 369 -3.48 2.38 22.62
N VAL A 370 -3.46 3.03 21.47
CA VAL A 370 -3.95 4.41 21.30
C VAL A 370 -5.43 4.50 21.65
N GLN A 371 -6.28 3.59 21.16
CA GLN A 371 -7.69 3.55 21.52
C GLN A 371 -7.88 3.35 23.04
N GLN A 372 -7.06 2.50 23.65
CA GLN A 372 -7.09 2.29 25.09
C GLN A 372 -6.74 3.58 25.88
N GLN A 373 -5.71 4.34 25.44
CA GLN A 373 -5.32 5.60 26.11
C GLN A 373 -6.34 6.73 25.89
N MET A 374 -7.00 6.78 24.73
CA MET A 374 -8.00 7.80 24.43
C MET A 374 -9.39 7.48 24.99
N GLY A 375 -9.69 6.21 25.20
CA GLY A 375 -11.00 5.76 25.66
C GLY A 375 -12.12 5.97 24.64
N GLY A 376 -13.35 6.15 25.08
CA GLY A 376 -14.54 6.17 24.21
C GLY A 376 -14.51 7.11 23.02
N ILE A 377 -13.72 8.20 23.06
CA ILE A 377 -13.61 9.14 21.95
C ILE A 377 -12.96 8.52 20.70
N SER A 378 -12.07 7.57 20.91
CA SER A 378 -11.32 6.90 19.82
C SER A 378 -12.16 6.01 18.92
N VAL A 379 -13.39 5.71 19.31
CA VAL A 379 -14.35 4.90 18.54
C VAL A 379 -15.51 5.72 17.99
N VAL A 380 -15.39 7.06 18.02
CA VAL A 380 -16.39 7.98 17.48
C VAL A 380 -15.86 8.62 16.20
N SER A 381 -16.22 8.04 15.08
CA SER A 381 -15.69 8.38 13.74
C SER A 381 -15.81 9.85 13.35
N ASP A 382 -16.86 10.53 13.80
CA ASP A 382 -17.09 11.96 13.49
C ASP A 382 -16.13 12.91 14.24
N ASN A 383 -15.41 12.40 15.24
CA ASN A 383 -14.56 13.23 16.09
C ASN A 383 -13.06 13.00 15.85
N THR A 384 -12.68 11.79 15.48
CA THR A 384 -11.27 11.43 15.25
C THR A 384 -11.17 10.35 14.17
N PRO A 385 -10.08 10.28 13.39
CA PRO A 385 -9.85 9.19 12.43
C PRO A 385 -9.28 7.93 13.07
N VAL A 386 -9.23 7.83 14.41
CA VAL A 386 -8.50 6.76 15.12
C VAL A 386 -9.14 5.39 14.91
N ASP A 387 -10.46 5.33 14.81
CA ASP A 387 -11.20 4.11 14.48
C ASP A 387 -10.85 3.60 13.08
N GLU A 388 -10.76 4.47 12.07
CA GLU A 388 -10.34 4.08 10.70
C GLU A 388 -8.92 3.53 10.67
N PHE A 389 -8.00 4.09 11.45
CA PHE A 389 -6.64 3.53 11.56
C PHE A 389 -6.67 2.11 12.14
N MET A 390 -7.45 1.88 13.19
CA MET A 390 -7.61 0.55 13.78
C MET A 390 -8.21 -0.44 12.78
N ASP A 391 -9.28 -0.07 12.11
CA ASP A 391 -9.97 -0.90 11.14
C ASP A 391 -9.06 -1.26 9.96
N THR A 392 -8.32 -0.28 9.42
CA THR A 392 -7.41 -0.50 8.28
C THR A 392 -6.16 -1.28 8.69
N SER A 393 -5.71 -1.19 9.95
CA SER A 393 -4.52 -1.89 10.44
C SER A 393 -4.56 -3.40 10.21
N LYS A 394 -5.76 -4.01 10.25
CA LYS A 394 -5.91 -5.44 9.99
C LYS A 394 -5.73 -5.78 8.52
N ILE A 395 -6.12 -4.90 7.62
CA ILE A 395 -5.90 -5.08 6.18
C ILE A 395 -4.40 -5.03 5.88
N GLU A 396 -3.67 -4.08 6.45
CA GLU A 396 -2.20 -4.00 6.35
C GLU A 396 -1.49 -5.29 6.79
N GLU A 397 -2.04 -6.02 7.75
CA GLU A 397 -1.47 -7.29 8.22
C GLU A 397 -1.60 -8.41 7.18
N VAL A 398 -2.69 -8.43 6.39
CA VAL A 398 -3.02 -9.56 5.52
C VAL A 398 -2.65 -9.36 4.05
N ILE A 399 -2.57 -8.10 3.54
CA ILE A 399 -2.17 -7.81 2.17
C ILE A 399 -0.68 -8.06 1.93
N GLY A 400 -0.23 -8.17 0.68
CA GLY A 400 1.20 -8.34 0.34
C GLY A 400 1.85 -9.60 0.89
N GLY A 401 1.06 -10.61 1.18
CA GLY A 401 1.45 -11.84 1.87
C GLY A 401 1.32 -11.72 3.40
N ALA A 402 0.41 -12.52 3.96
CA ALA A 402 0.11 -12.55 5.38
C ALA A 402 1.36 -12.76 6.25
N ARG A 403 1.30 -12.33 7.51
CA ARG A 403 2.41 -12.37 8.48
C ARG A 403 3.21 -13.68 8.48
N ASN A 404 2.53 -14.82 8.43
CA ASN A 404 3.19 -16.12 8.46
C ASN A 404 4.01 -16.39 7.18
N ILE A 405 3.60 -15.84 6.02
CA ILE A 405 4.37 -15.92 4.78
C ILE A 405 5.63 -15.09 4.87
N GLN A 406 5.58 -13.92 5.50
CA GLN A 406 6.81 -13.13 5.73
C GLN A 406 7.80 -13.91 6.61
N LEU A 407 7.33 -14.54 7.70
CA LEU A 407 8.17 -15.38 8.54
C LEU A 407 8.73 -16.59 7.78
N PHE A 408 7.96 -17.23 6.91
CA PHE A 408 8.42 -18.33 6.06
C PHE A 408 9.54 -17.88 5.12
N ILE A 409 9.40 -16.71 4.49
CA ILE A 409 10.44 -16.12 3.61
C ILE A 409 11.71 -15.83 4.41
N ILE A 410 11.56 -15.20 5.59
CA ILE A 410 12.68 -14.90 6.48
C ILE A 410 13.37 -16.18 6.94
N GLN A 411 12.62 -17.18 7.40
CA GLN A 411 13.15 -18.48 7.80
C GLN A 411 13.98 -19.16 6.69
N ASN A 412 13.43 -19.16 5.45
CA ASN A 412 14.15 -19.72 4.30
C ASN A 412 15.45 -18.97 4.02
N SER A 413 15.51 -17.67 4.27
CA SER A 413 16.74 -16.91 4.12
C SER A 413 17.83 -17.31 5.12
N LEU A 414 17.44 -17.81 6.31
CA LEU A 414 18.39 -18.28 7.34
C LEU A 414 19.06 -19.60 6.97
N ARG A 415 18.38 -20.47 6.19
CA ARG A 415 18.92 -21.77 5.76
C ARG A 415 20.19 -21.64 4.93
N ARG A 416 20.41 -20.51 4.27
CA ARG A 416 21.63 -20.26 3.49
C ARG A 416 22.92 -20.34 4.30
N TYR A 417 22.84 -20.14 5.62
CA TYR A 417 23.99 -20.20 6.51
C TYR A 417 24.46 -21.63 6.82
N GLN A 418 23.65 -22.66 6.50
CA GLN A 418 24.07 -24.06 6.63
C GLN A 418 25.35 -24.37 5.83
N ASN A 419 25.59 -23.67 4.72
CA ASN A 419 26.78 -23.86 3.88
C ASN A 419 28.04 -23.14 4.43
N ILE A 420 27.91 -22.36 5.50
CA ILE A 420 29.00 -21.62 6.13
C ILE A 420 29.48 -22.35 7.40
N LEU A 421 28.57 -23.13 8.01
CA LEU A 421 28.83 -23.91 9.23
C LEU A 421 29.21 -25.35 8.91
#